data_5e04b034fd2998ea2a7ab81db1e325bb
#
_entry.id   5e04b034fd2998ea2a7ab81db1e325bb
#
_cell.length_a   1.000
_cell.length_b   1.000
_cell.length_c   1.000
_cell.angle_alpha   90.00
_cell.angle_beta   90.00
_cell.angle_gamma   90.00
#
_symmetry.space_group_name_H-M   'P 1'
#
loop_
_entity.id
_entity.type
_entity.pdbx_description
1 polymer ?
#
loop_
_entity_poly.entity_id
_entity_poly.type
_entity_poly.pdbx_seq_one_letter_code
_entity_poly.pdbx_strand_id
1 'polypeptide(L)'
;MLTQKVASSLFVNAPSNLQLYVADIYNRHKGILGIWRLARELKAMGIDAVIDLHDVMRTHFLRFLLRLSGKPIYIIDKGRIGKKLLTSRHNKHLVQLKTSSERYAEVFAQAGLSYKPQFRSLYGNERGDYATFAHLTPAKQPGETWIGIAPFAKHEGKIYPMELMEKVVEQLSGEENTHIFLFGAGEREAGILGAWRDKYSNVTSLADRRNGFPVELALISHLDVMLSMDSANMHLAALTHIPVVSVWGATHRYAGFLGYGVSPQLIVETSLSCRPCSVFGNKPCYRGDYACLRNITPEMIIARIHQVIDKV
;
A
#
# COMPACT_ATOMS: atom_id res chain seq x y z
N MET A 1 -5.30 19.94 -0.93
CA MET A 1 -5.34 18.66 -1.70
C MET A 1 -6.72 18.05 -1.59
N LEU A 2 -7.31 17.61 -2.73
CA LEU A 2 -8.61 16.90 -2.76
C LEU A 2 -8.41 15.42 -2.46
N THR A 3 -9.12 14.88 -1.47
CA THR A 3 -9.03 13.48 -1.06
C THR A 3 -10.39 12.91 -0.59
N GLN A 4 -10.45 11.62 -0.28
CA GLN A 4 -11.63 10.97 0.31
C GLN A 4 -11.46 10.85 1.84
N LYS A 5 -12.58 10.73 2.57
CA LYS A 5 -12.62 10.64 4.04
C LYS A 5 -11.65 9.57 4.60
N VAL A 6 -11.65 8.37 4.01
CA VAL A 6 -10.77 7.30 4.47
C VAL A 6 -9.29 7.64 4.25
N ALA A 7 -8.96 8.18 3.07
CA ALA A 7 -7.57 8.54 2.76
C ALA A 7 -7.09 9.79 3.51
N SER A 8 -7.99 10.69 3.97
CA SER A 8 -7.59 11.86 4.74
C SER A 8 -6.98 11.49 6.08
N SER A 9 -7.35 10.37 6.68
CA SER A 9 -6.79 9.90 7.95
C SER A 9 -5.36 9.35 7.86
N LEU A 10 -4.81 9.21 6.65
CA LEU A 10 -3.39 8.90 6.45
C LEU A 10 -2.45 10.10 6.72
N PHE A 11 -2.99 11.31 6.73
CA PHE A 11 -2.20 12.54 6.90
C PHE A 11 -2.04 12.90 8.38
N VAL A 12 -1.46 12.00 9.17
CA VAL A 12 -1.33 12.16 10.63
C VAL A 12 -0.39 13.31 11.02
N ASN A 13 0.65 13.58 10.25
CA ASN A 13 1.61 14.68 10.46
C ASN A 13 1.76 15.51 9.18
N ALA A 14 0.62 15.98 8.65
CA ALA A 14 0.61 16.79 7.45
C ALA A 14 1.38 18.10 7.65
N PRO A 15 2.19 18.55 6.67
CA PRO A 15 2.86 19.83 6.74
C PRO A 15 1.85 20.99 6.77
N SER A 16 2.18 22.10 7.41
CA SER A 16 1.27 23.24 7.64
C SER A 16 0.73 23.89 6.37
N ASN A 17 1.46 23.76 5.24
CA ASN A 17 1.05 24.27 3.95
C ASN A 17 0.14 23.28 3.16
N LEU A 18 -0.19 22.11 3.70
CA LEU A 18 -1.10 21.16 3.11
C LEU A 18 -2.51 21.30 3.71
N GLN A 19 -3.43 21.80 2.91
CA GLN A 19 -4.86 21.82 3.26
C GLN A 19 -5.58 20.65 2.57
N LEU A 20 -6.32 19.84 3.36
CA LEU A 20 -7.10 18.73 2.87
C LEU A 20 -8.56 19.17 2.61
N TYR A 21 -9.03 18.95 1.40
CA TYR A 21 -10.44 19.06 1.08
C TYR A 21 -11.02 17.65 0.88
N VAL A 22 -11.93 17.26 1.77
CA VAL A 22 -12.51 15.91 1.76
C VAL A 22 -13.75 15.87 0.88
N ALA A 23 -13.69 15.16 -0.23
CA ALA A 23 -14.82 14.95 -1.12
C ALA A 23 -15.71 13.82 -0.60
N ASP A 24 -16.99 14.12 -0.36
CA ASP A 24 -18.03 13.11 -0.07
C ASP A 24 -18.64 12.58 -1.37
N ILE A 25 -17.93 11.62 -1.97
CA ILE A 25 -18.30 11.05 -3.28
C ILE A 25 -19.50 10.10 -3.23
N TYR A 26 -19.95 9.72 -2.06
CA TYR A 26 -21.07 8.79 -1.87
C TYR A 26 -22.40 9.52 -1.66
N ASN A 27 -22.38 10.77 -1.16
CA ASN A 27 -23.55 11.59 -0.91
C ASN A 27 -23.46 12.94 -1.63
N ARG A 28 -22.87 13.96 -0.98
CA ARG A 28 -22.85 15.36 -1.45
C ARG A 28 -22.26 15.54 -2.85
N HIS A 29 -21.19 14.81 -3.18
CA HIS A 29 -20.47 14.90 -4.45
C HIS A 29 -20.70 13.67 -5.35
N LYS A 30 -21.85 12.99 -5.17
CA LYS A 30 -22.25 11.83 -5.97
C LYS A 30 -22.81 12.26 -7.33
N GLY A 31 -22.46 11.51 -8.39
CA GLY A 31 -22.97 11.72 -9.74
C GLY A 31 -22.53 13.05 -10.38
N ILE A 32 -23.12 13.37 -11.53
CA ILE A 32 -22.75 14.53 -12.34
C ILE A 32 -23.00 15.85 -11.59
N LEU A 33 -24.17 16.00 -10.97
CA LEU A 33 -24.51 17.19 -10.18
C LEU A 33 -23.63 17.37 -8.95
N GLY A 34 -23.24 16.25 -8.31
CA GLY A 34 -22.30 16.27 -7.19
C GLY A 34 -20.90 16.72 -7.62
N ILE A 35 -20.41 16.27 -8.78
CA ILE A 35 -19.12 16.72 -9.32
C ILE A 35 -19.18 18.19 -9.74
N TRP A 36 -20.29 18.65 -10.30
CA TRP A 36 -20.47 20.07 -10.62
C TRP A 36 -20.43 20.94 -9.36
N ARG A 37 -21.09 20.51 -8.27
CA ARG A 37 -21.03 21.16 -6.95
C ARG A 37 -19.59 21.22 -6.45
N LEU A 38 -18.86 20.09 -6.50
CA LEU A 38 -17.47 20.01 -6.12
C LEU A 38 -16.59 20.99 -6.92
N ALA A 39 -16.81 21.08 -8.22
CA ALA A 39 -16.09 22.03 -9.07
C ALA A 39 -16.34 23.49 -8.64
N ARG A 40 -17.57 23.84 -8.27
CA ARG A 40 -17.91 25.19 -7.77
C ARG A 40 -17.22 25.49 -6.45
N GLU A 41 -17.20 24.52 -5.52
CA GLU A 41 -16.55 24.65 -4.22
C GLU A 41 -15.05 24.85 -4.38
N LEU A 42 -14.38 24.06 -5.25
CA LEU A 42 -12.97 24.21 -5.54
C LEU A 42 -12.63 25.56 -6.22
N LYS A 43 -13.51 26.05 -7.12
CA LYS A 43 -13.36 27.39 -7.72
C LYS A 43 -13.43 28.50 -6.68
N ALA A 44 -14.36 28.38 -5.73
CA ALA A 44 -14.52 29.34 -4.65
C ALA A 44 -13.32 29.41 -3.69
N MET A 45 -12.50 28.35 -3.64
CA MET A 45 -11.24 28.32 -2.88
C MET A 45 -10.08 29.07 -3.55
N GLY A 46 -10.27 29.64 -4.75
CA GLY A 46 -9.25 30.43 -5.42
C GLY A 46 -8.06 29.60 -5.93
N ILE A 47 -8.28 28.33 -6.35
CA ILE A 47 -7.20 27.49 -6.89
C ILE A 47 -6.58 28.09 -8.17
N ASP A 48 -5.28 28.00 -8.32
CA ASP A 48 -4.54 28.51 -9.49
C ASP A 48 -4.31 27.46 -10.57
N ALA A 49 -4.12 26.20 -10.17
CA ALA A 49 -3.87 25.09 -11.06
C ALA A 49 -4.47 23.78 -10.53
N VAL A 50 -4.62 22.79 -11.40
CA VAL A 50 -5.09 21.45 -11.06
C VAL A 50 -4.02 20.42 -11.44
N ILE A 51 -3.57 19.63 -10.45
CA ILE A 51 -2.68 18.49 -10.66
C ILE A 51 -3.50 17.23 -10.44
N ASP A 52 -3.85 16.51 -11.51
CA ASP A 52 -4.61 15.26 -11.43
C ASP A 52 -3.68 14.06 -11.44
N LEU A 53 -3.42 13.51 -10.26
CA LEU A 53 -2.62 12.29 -10.05
C LEU A 53 -3.47 11.00 -10.14
N HIS A 54 -4.78 11.13 -10.40
CA HIS A 54 -5.69 9.98 -10.35
C HIS A 54 -6.19 9.54 -11.73
N ASP A 55 -6.49 10.47 -12.63
CA ASP A 55 -6.92 10.24 -14.03
C ASP A 55 -7.97 9.11 -14.16
N VAL A 56 -9.14 9.29 -13.54
CA VAL A 56 -10.29 8.40 -13.63
C VAL A 56 -11.50 9.15 -14.19
N MET A 57 -12.54 8.44 -14.63
CA MET A 57 -13.72 9.08 -15.26
C MET A 57 -14.32 10.24 -14.46
N ARG A 58 -14.34 10.12 -13.13
CA ARG A 58 -14.83 11.20 -12.25
C ARG A 58 -13.94 12.44 -12.34
N THR A 59 -12.62 12.26 -12.35
CA THR A 59 -11.70 13.40 -12.49
C THR A 59 -11.70 13.97 -13.89
N HIS A 60 -12.06 13.20 -14.93
CA HIS A 60 -12.20 13.73 -16.30
C HIS A 60 -13.28 14.80 -16.35
N PHE A 61 -14.48 14.53 -15.77
CA PHE A 61 -15.56 15.51 -15.74
C PHE A 61 -15.23 16.72 -14.85
N LEU A 62 -14.63 16.48 -13.68
CA LEU A 62 -14.16 17.56 -12.81
C LEU A 62 -13.14 18.47 -13.51
N ARG A 63 -12.16 17.89 -14.20
CA ARG A 63 -11.15 18.64 -14.98
C ARG A 63 -11.81 19.46 -16.10
N PHE A 64 -12.78 18.90 -16.79
CA PHE A 64 -13.53 19.62 -17.83
C PHE A 64 -14.16 20.90 -17.26
N LEU A 65 -14.88 20.79 -16.13
CA LEU A 65 -15.51 21.94 -15.47
C LEU A 65 -14.50 22.98 -14.96
N LEU A 66 -13.35 22.56 -14.47
CA LEU A 66 -12.30 23.46 -14.01
C LEU A 66 -11.55 24.13 -15.17
N ARG A 67 -11.36 23.43 -16.29
CA ARG A 67 -10.77 23.98 -17.51
C ARG A 67 -11.61 25.11 -18.09
N LEU A 68 -12.93 24.99 -18.07
CA LEU A 68 -13.86 26.07 -18.47
C LEU A 68 -13.69 27.36 -17.65
N SER A 69 -12.99 27.29 -16.51
CA SER A 69 -12.67 28.47 -15.68
C SER A 69 -11.27 29.03 -15.95
N GLY A 70 -10.62 28.62 -17.05
CA GLY A 70 -9.28 29.09 -17.42
C GLY A 70 -8.14 28.52 -16.58
N LYS A 71 -8.38 27.50 -15.74
CA LYS A 71 -7.33 26.93 -14.88
C LYS A 71 -6.48 25.93 -15.65
N PRO A 72 -5.12 26.02 -15.57
CA PRO A 72 -4.22 25.04 -16.14
C PRO A 72 -4.39 23.69 -15.45
N ILE A 73 -4.30 22.60 -16.22
CA ILE A 73 -4.53 21.23 -15.73
C ILE A 73 -3.38 20.35 -16.19
N TYR A 74 -2.74 19.70 -15.22
CA TYR A 74 -1.64 18.76 -15.42
C TYR A 74 -2.12 17.35 -15.03
N ILE A 75 -1.83 16.35 -15.86
CA ILE A 75 -2.45 15.03 -15.76
C ILE A 75 -1.37 13.97 -15.78
N ILE A 76 -1.49 12.99 -14.87
CA ILE A 76 -0.57 11.86 -14.80
C ILE A 76 -0.63 10.98 -16.06
N ASP A 77 0.53 10.62 -16.60
CA ASP A 77 0.66 9.45 -17.48
C ASP A 77 0.77 8.17 -16.63
N LYS A 78 -0.26 7.34 -16.68
CA LYS A 78 -0.30 6.05 -15.97
C LYS A 78 0.58 4.96 -16.59
N GLY A 79 1.24 5.21 -17.71
CA GLY A 79 2.07 4.24 -18.43
C GLY A 79 1.31 3.00 -18.90
N ARG A 80 0.06 3.17 -19.36
CA ARG A 80 -0.83 2.06 -19.73
C ARG A 80 -0.25 1.17 -20.84
N ILE A 81 0.45 1.77 -21.82
CA ILE A 81 1.08 1.04 -22.92
C ILE A 81 2.19 0.13 -22.39
N GLY A 82 3.13 0.69 -21.60
CA GLY A 82 4.21 -0.09 -21.01
C GLY A 82 3.70 -1.23 -20.11
N LYS A 83 2.67 -0.96 -19.30
CA LYS A 83 2.01 -1.99 -18.46
C LYS A 83 1.34 -3.09 -19.29
N LYS A 84 0.73 -2.75 -20.45
CA LYS A 84 0.17 -3.73 -21.37
C LYS A 84 1.26 -4.62 -21.99
N LEU A 85 2.37 -4.04 -22.42
CA LEU A 85 3.52 -4.78 -22.95
C LEU A 85 4.18 -5.66 -21.88
N LEU A 86 4.33 -5.16 -20.65
CA LEU A 86 4.86 -5.89 -19.51
C LEU A 86 4.03 -7.16 -19.18
N THR A 87 2.71 -7.11 -19.33
CA THR A 87 1.79 -8.24 -19.02
C THR A 87 1.32 -9.02 -20.23
N SER A 88 1.93 -8.81 -21.39
CA SER A 88 1.60 -9.55 -22.62
C SER A 88 1.93 -11.03 -22.47
N ARG A 89 1.14 -11.90 -23.08
CA ARG A 89 1.43 -13.34 -23.18
C ARG A 89 2.53 -13.63 -24.21
N HIS A 90 2.52 -12.87 -25.29
CA HIS A 90 3.48 -12.98 -26.39
C HIS A 90 4.29 -11.68 -26.46
N ASN A 91 5.58 -11.79 -26.77
CA ASN A 91 6.50 -10.63 -26.86
C ASN A 91 6.45 -9.72 -25.62
N LYS A 92 6.54 -10.34 -24.44
CA LYS A 92 6.56 -9.64 -23.18
C LYS A 92 7.79 -8.76 -23.05
N HIS A 93 7.58 -7.48 -22.77
CA HIS A 93 8.66 -6.54 -22.46
C HIS A 93 8.86 -6.44 -20.95
N LEU A 94 9.79 -7.25 -20.43
CA LEU A 94 10.11 -7.29 -19.00
C LEU A 94 11.12 -6.17 -18.64
N VAL A 95 10.65 -4.92 -18.64
CA VAL A 95 11.46 -3.74 -18.37
C VAL A 95 10.84 -2.96 -17.22
N GLN A 96 11.69 -2.42 -16.33
CA GLN A 96 11.25 -1.55 -15.24
C GLN A 96 10.56 -0.31 -15.79
N LEU A 97 9.31 -0.12 -15.42
CA LEU A 97 8.54 1.09 -15.73
C LEU A 97 8.72 2.12 -14.61
N LYS A 98 8.52 3.39 -14.93
CA LYS A 98 8.50 4.47 -13.93
C LYS A 98 7.58 4.12 -12.78
N THR A 99 8.06 4.35 -11.57
CA THR A 99 7.29 4.17 -10.34
C THR A 99 6.15 5.18 -10.23
N SER A 100 5.20 4.94 -9.36
CA SER A 100 4.11 5.90 -9.11
C SER A 100 4.64 7.25 -8.61
N SER A 101 5.67 7.25 -7.76
CA SER A 101 6.30 8.47 -7.23
C SER A 101 7.01 9.27 -8.32
N GLU A 102 7.74 8.61 -9.23
CA GLU A 102 8.36 9.27 -10.38
C GLU A 102 7.31 9.90 -11.32
N ARG A 103 6.21 9.20 -11.57
CA ARG A 103 5.09 9.76 -12.37
C ARG A 103 4.45 10.96 -11.69
N TYR A 104 4.31 10.95 -10.37
CA TYR A 104 3.82 12.12 -9.62
C TYR A 104 4.79 13.29 -9.75
N ALA A 105 6.08 13.07 -9.56
CA ALA A 105 7.10 14.10 -9.72
C ALA A 105 7.08 14.71 -11.12
N GLU A 106 6.87 13.92 -12.18
CA GLU A 106 6.74 14.42 -13.56
C GLU A 106 5.55 15.36 -13.75
N VAL A 107 4.39 15.05 -13.13
CA VAL A 107 3.22 15.94 -13.22
C VAL A 107 3.49 17.27 -12.52
N PHE A 108 4.15 17.25 -11.37
CA PHE A 108 4.56 18.47 -10.67
C PHE A 108 5.58 19.26 -11.50
N ALA A 109 6.54 18.59 -12.13
CA ALA A 109 7.52 19.24 -13.01
C ALA A 109 6.85 19.92 -14.21
N GLN A 110 5.83 19.29 -14.83
CA GLN A 110 5.02 19.89 -15.89
C GLN A 110 4.31 21.18 -15.43
N ALA A 111 3.97 21.26 -14.15
CA ALA A 111 3.38 22.45 -13.53
C ALA A 111 4.42 23.50 -13.11
N GLY A 112 5.72 23.31 -13.42
CA GLY A 112 6.79 24.19 -12.98
C GLY A 112 7.22 23.99 -11.51
N LEU A 113 6.74 22.94 -10.88
CA LEU A 113 6.96 22.62 -9.44
C LEU A 113 7.91 21.43 -9.30
N SER A 114 9.11 21.50 -9.86
CA SER A 114 10.09 20.42 -9.73
C SER A 114 10.61 20.29 -8.30
N TYR A 115 10.72 19.07 -7.80
CA TYR A 115 11.24 18.77 -6.48
C TYR A 115 12.04 17.46 -6.48
N LYS A 116 12.95 17.32 -5.52
CA LYS A 116 13.59 16.04 -5.21
C LYS A 116 12.89 15.45 -4.00
N PRO A 117 12.33 14.23 -4.07
CA PRO A 117 11.71 13.60 -2.93
C PRO A 117 12.71 13.43 -1.77
N GLN A 118 12.37 13.95 -0.60
CA GLN A 118 13.17 13.83 0.64
C GLN A 118 12.40 13.16 1.77
N PHE A 119 11.22 12.64 1.44
CA PHE A 119 10.37 11.96 2.41
C PHE A 119 11.08 10.73 2.98
N ARG A 120 11.09 10.59 4.29
CA ARG A 120 11.60 9.41 5.00
C ARG A 120 10.48 8.69 5.73
N SER A 121 9.82 9.34 6.65
CA SER A 121 8.76 8.77 7.48
C SER A 121 7.70 9.82 7.80
N LEU A 122 6.46 9.38 8.03
CA LEU A 122 5.37 10.21 8.57
C LEU A 122 5.72 10.78 9.94
N TYR A 123 6.59 10.13 10.68
CA TYR A 123 7.01 10.51 12.03
C TYR A 123 8.40 11.16 12.06
N GLY A 124 8.99 11.45 10.89
CA GLY A 124 10.35 12.02 10.82
C GLY A 124 11.40 11.04 11.29
N ASN A 125 12.17 11.41 12.32
CA ASN A 125 13.16 10.54 12.96
C ASN A 125 12.60 9.77 14.17
N GLU A 126 11.35 10.01 14.54
CA GLU A 126 10.67 9.39 15.67
C GLU A 126 9.77 8.24 15.23
N ARG A 127 9.10 7.62 16.17
CA ARG A 127 8.02 6.65 15.95
C ARG A 127 6.68 7.28 16.32
N GLY A 128 5.58 6.67 15.91
CA GLY A 128 4.25 7.07 16.36
C GLY A 128 4.11 6.95 17.88
N ASP A 129 3.29 7.81 18.47
CA ASP A 129 3.05 7.78 19.91
C ASP A 129 2.41 6.45 20.33
N TYR A 130 3.07 5.76 21.28
CA TYR A 130 2.58 4.50 21.85
C TYR A 130 1.17 4.65 22.45
N ALA A 131 0.86 5.78 23.07
CA ALA A 131 -0.47 6.00 23.64
C ALA A 131 -1.61 5.81 22.61
N THR A 132 -1.32 6.02 21.32
CA THR A 132 -2.29 5.85 20.24
C THR A 132 -2.74 4.39 20.08
N PHE A 133 -1.87 3.43 20.37
CA PHE A 133 -2.15 1.99 20.19
C PHE A 133 -1.95 1.16 21.48
N ALA A 134 -1.74 1.76 22.64
CA ALA A 134 -1.53 1.09 23.93
C ALA A 134 -2.67 0.13 24.33
N HIS A 135 -3.86 0.33 23.76
CA HIS A 135 -5.02 -0.55 23.98
C HIS A 135 -4.93 -1.88 23.19
N LEU A 136 -3.97 -2.02 22.28
CA LEU A 136 -3.77 -3.22 21.45
C LEU A 136 -2.73 -4.17 22.04
N THR A 137 -1.69 -3.65 22.67
CA THR A 137 -0.54 -4.41 23.16
C THR A 137 0.21 -3.61 24.22
N PRO A 138 0.88 -4.27 25.20
CA PRO A 138 1.87 -3.63 26.05
C PRO A 138 2.98 -2.95 25.23
N ALA A 139 3.74 -2.05 25.86
CA ALA A 139 4.89 -1.43 25.23
C ALA A 139 5.97 -2.47 24.92
N LYS A 140 6.62 -2.32 23.77
CA LYS A 140 7.70 -3.18 23.29
C LYS A 140 8.84 -3.21 24.31
N GLN A 141 9.26 -4.40 24.70
CA GLN A 141 10.34 -4.60 25.65
C GLN A 141 11.72 -4.62 24.93
N PRO A 142 12.81 -4.28 25.61
CA PRO A 142 14.14 -4.45 25.08
C PRO A 142 14.41 -5.91 24.64
N GLY A 143 14.95 -6.09 23.43
CA GLY A 143 15.20 -7.41 22.86
C GLY A 143 13.99 -8.11 22.26
N GLU A 144 12.81 -7.50 22.30
CA GLU A 144 11.62 -8.03 21.67
C GLU A 144 11.59 -7.69 20.16
N THR A 145 11.22 -8.67 19.33
CA THR A 145 11.04 -8.51 17.89
C THR A 145 9.56 -8.40 17.55
N TRP A 146 9.18 -7.31 16.90
CA TRP A 146 7.80 -7.09 16.46
C TRP A 146 7.67 -7.24 14.95
N ILE A 147 6.90 -8.24 14.51
CA ILE A 147 6.67 -8.56 13.10
C ILE A 147 5.23 -8.24 12.72
N GLY A 148 5.04 -7.38 11.72
CA GLY A 148 3.73 -7.17 11.12
C GLY A 148 3.50 -8.14 9.97
N ILE A 149 2.32 -8.75 9.87
CA ILE A 149 1.93 -9.63 8.76
C ILE A 149 0.59 -9.18 8.18
N ALA A 150 0.59 -8.79 6.90
CA ALA A 150 -0.60 -8.43 6.14
C ALA A 150 -0.80 -9.42 4.98
N PRO A 151 -1.47 -10.56 5.20
CA PRO A 151 -1.51 -11.68 4.26
C PRO A 151 -2.47 -11.48 3.09
N PHE A 152 -3.29 -10.43 3.13
CA PHE A 152 -4.36 -10.22 2.16
C PHE A 152 -4.04 -9.13 1.14
N ALA A 153 -4.72 -9.23 0.01
CA ALA A 153 -4.74 -8.22 -1.04
C ALA A 153 -6.12 -8.20 -1.70
N LYS A 154 -6.40 -7.14 -2.45
CA LYS A 154 -7.70 -6.97 -3.12
C LYS A 154 -8.02 -8.08 -4.14
N HIS A 155 -7.01 -8.70 -4.74
CA HIS A 155 -7.17 -9.64 -5.86
C HIS A 155 -6.42 -10.93 -5.59
N GLU A 156 -7.02 -12.06 -5.96
CA GLU A 156 -6.53 -13.41 -5.71
C GLU A 156 -5.10 -13.64 -6.24
N GLY A 157 -4.77 -13.12 -7.41
CA GLY A 157 -3.43 -13.24 -8.00
C GLY A 157 -2.30 -12.55 -7.20
N LYS A 158 -2.63 -11.94 -6.06
CA LYS A 158 -1.70 -11.32 -5.13
C LYS A 158 -1.73 -11.93 -3.73
N ILE A 159 -2.62 -12.87 -3.45
CA ILE A 159 -2.80 -13.46 -2.13
C ILE A 159 -2.00 -14.75 -2.06
N TYR A 160 -1.00 -14.79 -1.17
CA TYR A 160 -0.26 -16.00 -0.90
C TYR A 160 -1.18 -17.06 -0.29
N PRO A 161 -1.05 -18.36 -0.63
CA PRO A 161 -1.93 -19.38 -0.08
C PRO A 161 -1.98 -19.34 1.44
N MET A 162 -3.20 -19.28 2.01
CA MET A 162 -3.39 -19.09 3.46
C MET A 162 -2.80 -20.23 4.28
N GLU A 163 -2.86 -21.45 3.78
CA GLU A 163 -2.25 -22.63 4.38
C GLU A 163 -0.72 -22.56 4.45
N LEU A 164 -0.09 -21.86 3.52
CA LEU A 164 1.36 -21.63 3.54
C LEU A 164 1.71 -20.40 4.39
N MET A 165 0.85 -19.37 4.38
CA MET A 165 1.04 -18.20 5.24
C MET A 165 0.89 -18.56 6.72
N GLU A 166 -0.05 -19.47 7.06
CA GLU A 166 -0.17 -19.97 8.43
C GLU A 166 1.11 -20.65 8.91
N LYS A 167 1.80 -21.41 8.03
CA LYS A 167 3.11 -21.99 8.36
C LYS A 167 4.17 -20.93 8.63
N VAL A 168 4.14 -19.80 7.92
CA VAL A 168 5.03 -18.65 8.22
C VAL A 168 4.72 -18.11 9.62
N VAL A 169 3.43 -17.90 9.94
CA VAL A 169 3.02 -17.43 11.28
C VAL A 169 3.42 -18.44 12.35
N GLU A 170 3.19 -19.73 12.14
CA GLU A 170 3.54 -20.82 13.07
C GLU A 170 5.03 -20.84 13.39
N GLN A 171 5.90 -20.78 12.37
CA GLN A 171 7.35 -20.81 12.59
C GLN A 171 7.84 -19.54 13.32
N LEU A 172 7.40 -18.35 12.88
CA LEU A 172 7.79 -17.10 13.52
C LEU A 172 7.22 -16.96 14.94
N SER A 173 6.04 -17.51 15.22
CA SER A 173 5.46 -17.51 16.57
C SER A 173 6.21 -18.43 17.54
N GLY A 174 6.95 -19.41 17.03
CA GLY A 174 7.82 -20.28 17.82
C GLY A 174 9.17 -19.66 18.19
N GLU A 175 9.51 -18.49 17.66
CA GLU A 175 10.76 -17.80 17.96
C GLU A 175 10.69 -17.04 19.28
N GLU A 176 11.76 -17.11 20.07
CA GLU A 176 11.82 -16.42 21.36
C GLU A 176 11.73 -14.90 21.20
N ASN A 177 11.10 -14.24 22.15
CA ASN A 177 10.92 -12.78 22.19
C ASN A 177 10.27 -12.18 20.92
N THR A 178 9.53 -12.97 20.17
CA THR A 178 8.83 -12.51 18.96
C THR A 178 7.36 -12.24 19.24
N HIS A 179 6.83 -11.11 18.76
CA HIS A 179 5.41 -10.77 18.78
C HIS A 179 4.93 -10.47 17.36
N ILE A 180 3.83 -11.09 16.96
CA ILE A 180 3.27 -10.96 15.60
C ILE A 180 1.99 -10.14 15.64
N PHE A 181 1.91 -9.13 14.76
CA PHE A 181 0.72 -8.31 14.55
C PHE A 181 0.12 -8.61 13.17
N LEU A 182 -1.13 -9.10 13.17
CA LEU A 182 -1.84 -9.47 11.95
C LEU A 182 -2.74 -8.32 11.48
N PHE A 183 -2.52 -7.86 10.24
CA PHE A 183 -3.27 -6.78 9.62
C PHE A 183 -4.27 -7.31 8.60
N GLY A 184 -5.53 -6.92 8.74
CA GLY A 184 -6.61 -7.28 7.83
C GLY A 184 -7.86 -6.46 8.12
N ALA A 185 -8.89 -6.60 7.28
CA ALA A 185 -10.15 -5.88 7.46
C ALA A 185 -11.35 -6.64 6.89
N GLY A 186 -12.49 -6.54 7.58
CA GLY A 186 -13.74 -7.20 7.20
C GLY A 186 -13.86 -8.62 7.76
N GLU A 187 -15.09 -9.13 7.78
CA GLU A 187 -15.46 -10.37 8.50
C GLU A 187 -14.65 -11.60 8.06
N ARG A 188 -14.45 -11.78 6.75
CA ARG A 188 -13.70 -12.93 6.23
C ARG A 188 -12.25 -12.94 6.72
N GLU A 189 -11.56 -11.79 6.62
CA GLU A 189 -10.16 -11.68 7.04
C GLU A 189 -10.05 -11.77 8.56
N ALA A 190 -10.96 -11.14 9.31
CA ALA A 190 -11.03 -11.22 10.76
C ALA A 190 -11.22 -12.65 11.26
N GLY A 191 -12.05 -13.46 10.59
CA GLY A 191 -12.23 -14.86 10.95
C GLY A 191 -10.95 -15.69 10.81
N ILE A 192 -10.21 -15.53 9.72
CA ILE A 192 -8.95 -16.24 9.49
C ILE A 192 -7.87 -15.78 10.50
N LEU A 193 -7.69 -14.47 10.63
CA LEU A 193 -6.66 -13.92 11.53
C LEU A 193 -6.99 -14.14 13.01
N GLY A 194 -8.30 -14.17 13.35
CA GLY A 194 -8.77 -14.53 14.67
C GLY A 194 -8.42 -15.98 15.05
N ALA A 195 -8.57 -16.93 14.11
CA ALA A 195 -8.19 -18.33 14.35
C ALA A 195 -6.67 -18.46 14.62
N TRP A 196 -5.82 -17.69 13.91
CA TRP A 196 -4.37 -17.69 14.17
C TRP A 196 -4.03 -17.03 15.51
N ARG A 197 -4.68 -15.90 15.85
CA ARG A 197 -4.54 -15.28 17.18
C ARG A 197 -4.89 -16.27 18.31
N ASP A 198 -5.97 -17.02 18.15
CA ASP A 198 -6.43 -17.96 19.19
C ASP A 198 -5.52 -19.19 19.31
N LYS A 199 -4.76 -19.52 18.26
CA LYS A 199 -3.81 -20.64 18.20
C LYS A 199 -2.43 -20.30 18.80
N TYR A 200 -1.98 -19.06 18.67
CA TYR A 200 -0.62 -18.63 19.04
C TYR A 200 -0.66 -17.48 20.05
N SER A 201 -0.06 -17.69 21.24
CA SER A 201 -0.17 -16.77 22.39
C SER A 201 0.51 -15.41 22.19
N ASN A 202 1.49 -15.31 21.28
CA ASN A 202 2.24 -14.10 20.95
C ASN A 202 1.78 -13.45 19.61
N VAL A 203 0.53 -13.70 19.23
CA VAL A 203 -0.09 -13.16 18.02
C VAL A 203 -1.26 -12.25 18.38
N THR A 204 -1.23 -11.01 17.88
CA THR A 204 -2.33 -10.05 18.03
C THR A 204 -2.98 -9.79 16.68
N SER A 205 -4.30 -9.91 16.57
CA SER A 205 -5.07 -9.55 15.36
C SER A 205 -5.62 -8.13 15.49
N LEU A 206 -5.44 -7.33 14.42
CA LEU A 206 -6.04 -6.01 14.29
C LEU A 206 -7.33 -6.03 13.47
N ALA A 207 -7.68 -7.16 12.86
CA ALA A 207 -8.77 -7.27 11.89
C ALA A 207 -10.17 -7.27 12.51
N ASP A 208 -10.29 -7.62 13.79
CA ASP A 208 -11.55 -7.68 14.53
C ASP A 208 -12.03 -6.31 15.04
N ARG A 209 -11.18 -5.29 14.92
CA ARG A 209 -11.48 -3.92 15.36
C ARG A 209 -11.25 -2.91 14.22
N ARG A 210 -12.05 -1.85 14.21
CA ARG A 210 -11.85 -0.72 13.30
C ARG A 210 -10.92 0.31 13.95
N ASN A 211 -9.62 0.00 13.99
CA ASN A 211 -8.62 0.87 14.62
C ASN A 211 -8.40 2.18 13.84
N GLY A 212 -8.47 2.12 12.52
CA GLY A 212 -8.20 3.24 11.63
C GLY A 212 -6.71 3.48 11.38
N PHE A 213 -6.41 4.18 10.29
CA PHE A 213 -5.03 4.38 9.85
C PHE A 213 -4.11 5.07 10.88
N PRO A 214 -4.54 6.06 11.69
CA PRO A 214 -3.65 6.65 12.68
C PRO A 214 -3.11 5.63 13.69
N VAL A 215 -3.96 4.72 14.18
CA VAL A 215 -3.59 3.67 15.13
C VAL A 215 -2.69 2.64 14.46
N GLU A 216 -3.06 2.17 13.27
CA GLU A 216 -2.27 1.20 12.53
C GLU A 216 -0.89 1.76 12.14
N LEU A 217 -0.81 3.01 11.65
CA LEU A 217 0.46 3.65 11.29
C LEU A 217 1.36 3.86 12.52
N ALA A 218 0.79 4.24 13.66
CA ALA A 218 1.56 4.37 14.91
C ALA A 218 2.15 3.01 15.30
N LEU A 219 1.35 1.94 15.34
CA LEU A 219 1.84 0.58 15.62
C LEU A 219 2.88 0.12 14.59
N ILE A 220 2.60 0.28 13.29
CA ILE A 220 3.53 -0.10 12.21
C ILE A 220 4.90 0.56 12.40
N SER A 221 4.95 1.83 12.86
CA SER A 221 6.22 2.53 13.09
C SER A 221 7.09 1.91 14.20
N HIS A 222 6.55 1.02 15.01
CA HIS A 222 7.27 0.29 16.08
C HIS A 222 7.70 -1.13 15.67
N LEU A 223 7.25 -1.62 14.51
CA LEU A 223 7.66 -2.92 13.99
C LEU A 223 9.15 -2.92 13.60
N ASP A 224 9.76 -4.09 13.63
CA ASP A 224 11.11 -4.31 13.09
C ASP A 224 11.05 -4.68 11.60
N VAL A 225 9.97 -5.35 11.19
CA VAL A 225 9.72 -5.72 9.80
C VAL A 225 8.22 -5.88 9.53
N MET A 226 7.81 -5.58 8.30
CA MET A 226 6.47 -5.84 7.80
C MET A 226 6.50 -6.86 6.67
N LEU A 227 5.85 -8.00 6.83
CA LEU A 227 5.52 -8.92 5.73
C LEU A 227 4.20 -8.50 5.10
N SER A 228 4.21 -8.21 3.81
CA SER A 228 3.00 -7.80 3.10
C SER A 228 2.92 -8.42 1.70
N MET A 229 1.72 -8.59 1.22
CA MET A 229 1.48 -8.80 -0.20
C MET A 229 1.74 -7.50 -0.98
N ASP A 230 1.77 -7.55 -2.32
CA ASP A 230 1.63 -6.36 -3.17
C ASP A 230 0.25 -5.72 -2.89
N SER A 231 0.13 -5.02 -1.78
CA SER A 231 -1.13 -4.47 -1.22
C SER A 231 -0.94 -3.10 -0.59
N ALA A 232 -2.00 -2.54 -0.03
CA ALA A 232 -1.97 -1.24 0.65
C ALA A 232 -1.02 -1.25 1.86
N ASN A 233 -0.93 -2.35 2.60
CA ASN A 233 -0.10 -2.46 3.80
C ASN A 233 1.40 -2.31 3.51
N MET A 234 1.88 -2.76 2.33
CA MET A 234 3.24 -2.48 1.87
C MET A 234 3.52 -0.98 1.81
N HIS A 235 2.55 -0.20 1.33
CA HIS A 235 2.69 1.26 1.26
C HIS A 235 2.56 1.92 2.62
N LEU A 236 1.68 1.43 3.50
CA LEU A 236 1.54 1.95 4.88
C LEU A 236 2.85 1.78 5.66
N ALA A 237 3.47 0.61 5.58
CA ALA A 237 4.77 0.37 6.19
C ALA A 237 5.89 1.24 5.57
N ALA A 238 5.86 1.43 4.25
CA ALA A 238 6.79 2.34 3.58
C ALA A 238 6.65 3.80 4.06
N LEU A 239 5.43 4.24 4.40
CA LEU A 239 5.20 5.58 4.96
C LEU A 239 5.78 5.76 6.36
N THR A 240 6.00 4.71 7.12
CA THR A 240 6.64 4.75 8.45
C THR A 240 8.12 4.38 8.42
N HIS A 241 8.68 4.13 7.23
CA HIS A 241 10.08 3.76 6.99
C HIS A 241 10.49 2.41 7.62
N ILE A 242 9.53 1.53 7.87
CA ILE A 242 9.80 0.17 8.35
C ILE A 242 10.21 -0.71 7.16
N PRO A 243 11.22 -1.59 7.33
CA PRO A 243 11.57 -2.56 6.31
C PRO A 243 10.39 -3.42 5.92
N VAL A 244 10.20 -3.64 4.60
CA VAL A 244 9.09 -4.42 4.07
C VAL A 244 9.59 -5.61 3.28
N VAL A 245 9.28 -6.80 3.74
CA VAL A 245 9.33 -8.04 2.96
C VAL A 245 8.02 -8.14 2.18
N SER A 246 8.08 -8.16 0.85
CA SER A 246 6.87 -8.15 0.03
C SER A 246 6.79 -9.36 -0.90
N VAL A 247 5.63 -10.03 -0.91
CA VAL A 247 5.36 -11.22 -1.73
C VAL A 247 4.62 -10.83 -3.00
N TRP A 248 5.14 -11.27 -4.14
CA TRP A 248 4.62 -10.91 -5.46
C TRP A 248 4.26 -12.15 -6.30
N GLY A 249 2.99 -12.28 -6.64
CA GLY A 249 2.45 -13.37 -7.46
C GLY A 249 2.28 -13.02 -8.94
N ALA A 250 1.04 -12.85 -9.38
CA ALA A 250 0.67 -12.55 -10.77
C ALA A 250 1.11 -11.16 -11.27
N THR A 251 1.49 -10.28 -10.34
CA THR A 251 2.02 -8.94 -10.59
C THR A 251 3.56 -8.93 -10.58
N HIS A 252 4.17 -7.78 -10.85
CA HIS A 252 5.62 -7.61 -10.82
C HIS A 252 6.00 -6.18 -10.45
N ARG A 253 7.08 -6.02 -9.67
CA ARG A 253 7.62 -4.70 -9.29
C ARG A 253 7.87 -3.77 -10.48
N TYR A 254 8.18 -4.32 -11.65
CA TYR A 254 8.41 -3.54 -12.87
C TYR A 254 7.19 -2.76 -13.35
N ALA A 255 5.99 -3.04 -12.84
CA ALA A 255 4.80 -2.22 -13.10
C ALA A 255 4.85 -0.84 -12.41
N GLY A 256 5.86 -0.59 -11.57
CA GLY A 256 6.08 0.67 -10.87
C GLY A 256 5.23 0.84 -9.60
N PHE A 257 4.80 -0.27 -8.99
CA PHE A 257 3.95 -0.26 -7.78
C PHE A 257 4.68 -0.60 -6.48
N LEU A 258 6.00 -0.81 -6.54
CA LEU A 258 6.77 -0.98 -5.31
C LEU A 258 6.63 0.28 -4.44
N GLY A 259 6.45 0.10 -3.12
CA GLY A 259 6.32 1.20 -2.17
C GLY A 259 7.54 2.14 -2.21
N TYR A 260 7.31 3.41 -1.94
CA TYR A 260 8.39 4.39 -1.90
C TYR A 260 9.42 4.02 -0.82
N GLY A 261 10.70 3.94 -1.19
CA GLY A 261 11.77 3.56 -0.26
C GLY A 261 11.85 2.05 0.07
N VAL A 262 10.91 1.22 -0.41
CA VAL A 262 10.96 -0.24 -0.18
C VAL A 262 12.10 -0.84 -0.98
N SER A 263 12.93 -1.63 -0.29
CA SER A 263 14.09 -2.30 -0.90
C SER A 263 13.67 -3.41 -1.87
N PRO A 264 14.12 -3.39 -3.13
CA PRO A 264 13.89 -4.50 -4.05
C PRO A 264 14.53 -5.81 -3.63
N GLN A 265 15.53 -5.78 -2.72
CA GLN A 265 16.23 -6.97 -2.21
C GLN A 265 15.37 -7.78 -1.24
N LEU A 266 14.32 -7.17 -0.65
CA LEU A 266 13.39 -7.81 0.28
C LEU A 266 12.13 -8.34 -0.41
N ILE A 267 12.11 -8.40 -1.74
CA ILE A 267 11.02 -8.97 -2.50
C ILE A 267 11.15 -10.50 -2.53
N VAL A 268 10.04 -11.18 -2.26
CA VAL A 268 9.90 -12.64 -2.42
C VAL A 268 9.03 -12.91 -3.64
N GLU A 269 9.62 -13.51 -4.66
CA GLU A 269 8.95 -13.82 -5.92
C GLU A 269 9.62 -15.01 -6.61
N THR A 270 8.89 -15.69 -7.48
CA THR A 270 9.42 -16.77 -8.32
C THR A 270 9.58 -16.34 -9.76
N SER A 271 10.61 -16.83 -10.44
CA SER A 271 10.82 -16.56 -11.85
C SER A 271 9.99 -17.56 -12.70
N LEU A 272 8.95 -17.05 -13.36
CA LEU A 272 8.12 -17.81 -14.29
C LEU A 272 7.89 -17.00 -15.57
N SER A 273 7.95 -17.64 -16.72
CA SER A 273 7.77 -16.97 -18.03
C SER A 273 6.39 -16.30 -18.16
N CYS A 274 5.39 -16.82 -17.45
CA CYS A 274 4.04 -16.25 -17.43
C CYS A 274 3.95 -14.93 -16.64
N ARG A 275 4.89 -14.64 -15.73
CA ARG A 275 4.87 -13.42 -14.89
C ARG A 275 5.49 -12.21 -15.61
N PRO A 276 4.95 -11.01 -15.31
CA PRO A 276 3.60 -10.75 -14.79
C PRO A 276 2.54 -11.09 -15.85
N CYS A 277 1.41 -11.62 -15.42
CA CYS A 277 0.26 -11.88 -16.30
C CYS A 277 -0.89 -10.88 -16.06
N SER A 278 -0.80 -10.09 -15.00
CA SER A 278 -1.76 -9.05 -14.66
C SER A 278 -1.06 -7.83 -14.08
N VAL A 279 -1.55 -6.64 -14.42
CA VAL A 279 -1.06 -5.37 -13.83
C VAL A 279 -1.49 -5.24 -12.37
N PHE A 280 -2.71 -5.69 -12.04
CA PHE A 280 -3.33 -5.52 -10.73
C PHE A 280 -3.64 -6.82 -10.00
N GLY A 281 -3.30 -7.97 -10.58
CA GLY A 281 -3.65 -9.28 -10.01
C GLY A 281 -5.12 -9.67 -10.16
N ASN A 282 -5.91 -8.90 -10.89
CA ASN A 282 -7.36 -9.06 -11.05
C ASN A 282 -7.77 -10.03 -12.17
N LYS A 283 -6.82 -10.60 -12.90
CA LYS A 283 -7.07 -11.63 -13.90
C LYS A 283 -6.91 -13.00 -13.26
N PRO A 284 -7.79 -13.96 -13.55
CA PRO A 284 -7.61 -15.34 -13.09
C PRO A 284 -6.32 -15.91 -13.68
N CYS A 285 -5.71 -16.84 -12.96
CA CYS A 285 -4.53 -17.55 -13.45
C CYS A 285 -4.92 -18.42 -14.66
N TYR A 286 -4.35 -18.13 -15.82
CA TYR A 286 -4.65 -18.92 -17.02
C TYR A 286 -4.03 -20.32 -17.01
N ARG A 287 -3.06 -20.57 -16.12
CA ARG A 287 -2.52 -21.91 -15.84
C ARG A 287 -3.41 -22.69 -14.88
N GLY A 288 -4.25 -22.00 -14.07
CA GLY A 288 -5.10 -22.57 -13.05
C GLY A 288 -4.41 -22.91 -11.72
N ASP A 289 -3.07 -22.90 -11.68
CA ASP A 289 -2.28 -23.41 -10.55
C ASP A 289 -1.71 -22.35 -9.61
N TYR A 290 -1.71 -21.08 -9.99
CA TYR A 290 -1.05 -19.99 -9.26
C TYR A 290 0.39 -20.34 -8.82
N ALA A 291 1.15 -21.07 -9.66
CA ALA A 291 2.53 -21.48 -9.36
C ALA A 291 3.43 -20.30 -8.95
N CYS A 292 3.15 -19.09 -9.43
CA CYS A 292 3.88 -17.88 -9.04
C CYS A 292 3.79 -17.54 -7.53
N LEU A 293 2.77 -18.04 -6.85
CA LEU A 293 2.59 -17.95 -5.40
C LEU A 293 2.90 -19.27 -4.71
N ARG A 294 2.41 -20.40 -5.25
CA ARG A 294 2.56 -21.72 -4.65
C ARG A 294 3.99 -22.25 -4.62
N ASN A 295 4.85 -21.79 -5.55
CA ASN A 295 6.28 -22.15 -5.56
C ASN A 295 7.13 -21.31 -4.61
N ILE A 296 6.56 -20.27 -3.99
CA ILE A 296 7.19 -19.57 -2.86
C ILE A 296 6.99 -20.46 -1.64
N THR A 297 8.07 -20.89 -1.00
CA THR A 297 7.98 -21.66 0.24
C THR A 297 7.95 -20.73 1.46
N PRO A 298 7.39 -21.16 2.60
CA PRO A 298 7.45 -20.40 3.86
C PRO A 298 8.87 -20.01 4.22
N GLU A 299 9.84 -20.90 4.04
CA GLU A 299 11.27 -20.68 4.36
C GLU A 299 11.87 -19.52 3.54
N MET A 300 11.46 -19.35 2.28
CA MET A 300 11.88 -18.21 1.46
C MET A 300 11.45 -16.88 2.06
N ILE A 301 10.25 -16.83 2.63
CA ILE A 301 9.70 -15.63 3.28
C ILE A 301 10.43 -15.37 4.59
N ILE A 302 10.56 -16.40 5.44
CA ILE A 302 11.20 -16.33 6.74
C ILE A 302 12.66 -15.92 6.62
N ALA A 303 13.40 -16.50 5.67
CA ALA A 303 14.79 -16.10 5.40
C ALA A 303 14.91 -14.60 5.02
N ARG A 304 13.91 -14.02 4.35
CA ARG A 304 13.90 -12.58 4.06
C ARG A 304 13.59 -11.74 5.30
N ILE A 305 12.73 -12.24 6.20
CA ILE A 305 12.43 -11.58 7.47
C ILE A 305 13.69 -11.58 8.34
N HIS A 306 14.35 -12.73 8.51
CA HIS A 306 15.60 -12.83 9.27
C HIS A 306 16.72 -11.95 8.68
N GLN A 307 16.83 -11.85 7.36
CA GLN A 307 17.79 -10.93 6.72
C GLN A 307 17.63 -9.47 7.18
N VAL A 308 16.43 -9.08 7.64
CA VAL A 308 16.17 -7.75 8.19
C VAL A 308 16.48 -7.70 9.67
N ILE A 309 15.97 -8.66 10.44
CA ILE A 309 16.04 -8.68 11.91
C ILE A 309 17.48 -8.86 12.38
N ASP A 310 18.25 -9.76 11.76
CA ASP A 310 19.65 -10.06 12.13
C ASP A 310 20.62 -8.91 11.86
N LYS A 311 20.18 -7.81 11.24
CA LYS A 311 20.98 -6.62 10.96
C LYS A 311 20.78 -5.50 11.96
N VAL A 312 19.80 -5.62 12.83
CA VAL A 312 19.45 -4.66 13.87
C VAL A 312 20.15 -5.03 15.17
#